data_3452af8096bd3afbdf2e23eaf44fe235
#
_entry.id   3452af8096bd3afbdf2e23eaf44fe235
#
_cell.length_a   1.000
_cell.length_b   1.000
_cell.length_c   1.000
_cell.angle_alpha   90.00
_cell.angle_beta   90.00
_cell.angle_gamma   90.00
#
_symmetry.space_group_name_H-M   'P 1'
#
loop_
_entity.id
_entity.type
_entity.pdbx_description
1 polymer ?
#
loop_
_entity_poly.entity_id
_entity_poly.type
_entity_poly.pdbx_seq_one_letter_code
_entity_poly.pdbx_strand_id
1 'polypeptide(L)' 'MEYPKITLKAARINADLSQKEAAEALNVNVSTLQNYETGKTIPDWEMVKRIEQVYSFPADFIIFAKCSA' A
#
# COMPACT_ATOMS: atom_id res chain seq x y z
N MET A 1 -12.65 -16.90 6.84
CA MET A 1 -11.18 -16.96 6.89
C MET A 1 -10.64 -15.58 7.20
N GLU A 2 -9.73 -15.49 8.15
CA GLU A 2 -9.17 -14.21 8.54
C GLU A 2 -7.89 -13.93 7.76
N TYR A 3 -7.73 -12.68 7.35
CA TYR A 3 -6.49 -12.23 6.75
C TYR A 3 -5.58 -11.70 7.85
N PRO A 4 -4.28 -11.98 7.79
CA PRO A 4 -3.35 -11.35 8.73
C PRO A 4 -3.19 -9.87 8.37
N LYS A 5 -2.93 -9.04 9.36
CA LYS A 5 -2.61 -7.65 9.10
C LYS A 5 -1.17 -7.56 8.60
N ILE A 6 -0.97 -6.91 7.47
CA ILE A 6 0.37 -6.79 6.87
C ILE A 6 0.63 -5.33 6.52
N THR A 7 1.90 -5.01 6.32
CA THR A 7 2.29 -3.67 5.92
C THR A 7 1.92 -3.44 4.46
N LEU A 8 1.87 -2.17 4.05
CA LEU A 8 1.61 -1.83 2.67
C LEU A 8 2.67 -2.46 1.75
N LYS A 9 3.92 -2.42 2.17
CA LYS A 9 4.99 -3.05 1.40
C LYS A 9 4.76 -4.55 1.24
N ALA A 10 4.37 -5.23 2.31
CA ALA A 10 4.10 -6.66 2.26
C ALA A 10 2.93 -6.96 1.33
N ALA A 11 1.90 -6.12 1.35
CA ALA A 11 0.76 -6.29 0.46
C ALA A 11 1.18 -6.16 -1.00
N ARG A 12 2.07 -5.21 -1.28
CA ARG A 12 2.59 -5.03 -2.64
C ARG A 12 3.37 -6.25 -3.09
N ILE A 13 4.24 -6.74 -2.24
CA ILE A 13 5.05 -7.93 -2.56
C ILE A 13 4.14 -9.14 -2.74
N ASN A 14 3.12 -9.25 -1.91
CA ASN A 14 2.14 -10.33 -2.02
C ASN A 14 1.40 -10.28 -3.35
N ALA A 15 1.24 -9.09 -3.92
CA ALA A 15 0.61 -8.91 -5.22
C ALA A 15 1.61 -9.08 -6.38
N ASP A 16 2.85 -9.39 -6.04
CA ASP A 16 3.91 -9.65 -7.03
C ASP A 16 4.24 -8.41 -7.86
N LEU A 17 4.24 -7.25 -7.21
CA LEU A 17 4.51 -5.99 -7.88
C LEU A 17 5.78 -5.35 -7.33
N SER A 18 6.60 -4.79 -8.24
CA SER A 18 7.70 -3.95 -7.83
C SER A 18 7.15 -2.58 -7.44
N GLN A 19 7.98 -1.76 -6.79
CA GLN A 19 7.56 -0.39 -6.46
C GLN A 19 7.19 0.39 -7.71
N LYS A 20 7.97 0.22 -8.77
CA LYS A 20 7.70 0.91 -10.03
C LYS A 20 6.37 0.48 -10.61
N GLU A 21 6.13 -0.82 -10.66
CA GLU A 21 4.88 -1.35 -11.21
C GLU A 21 3.69 -0.90 -10.39
N ALA A 22 3.80 -0.96 -9.06
CA ALA A 22 2.71 -0.54 -8.19
C ALA A 22 2.45 0.95 -8.32
N ALA A 23 3.50 1.77 -8.37
CA ALA A 23 3.34 3.21 -8.52
C ALA A 23 2.63 3.55 -9.84
N GLU A 24 3.00 2.86 -10.91
CA GLU A 24 2.34 3.06 -12.19
C GLU A 24 0.86 2.67 -12.12
N ALA A 25 0.57 1.54 -11.49
CA ALA A 25 -0.81 1.08 -11.37
C ALA A 25 -1.65 2.02 -10.51
N LEU A 26 -1.03 2.65 -9.51
CA LEU A 26 -1.70 3.60 -8.63
C LEU A 26 -1.68 5.02 -9.19
N ASN A 27 -0.97 5.21 -10.31
CA ASN A 27 -0.85 6.51 -10.96
C ASN A 27 -0.18 7.56 -10.06
N VAL A 28 0.88 7.16 -9.39
CA VAL A 28 1.67 8.05 -8.54
C VAL A 28 3.14 7.84 -8.85
N ASN A 29 3.99 8.74 -8.34
CA ASN A 29 5.43 8.58 -8.46
C ASN A 29 5.93 7.51 -7.47
N VAL A 30 7.05 6.89 -7.81
CA VAL A 30 7.67 5.91 -6.93
C VAL A 30 7.97 6.52 -5.56
N SER A 31 8.43 7.78 -5.53
CA SER A 31 8.73 8.44 -4.26
C SER A 31 7.48 8.60 -3.40
N THR A 32 6.34 8.85 -4.03
CA THR A 32 5.07 8.94 -3.30
C THR A 32 4.72 7.58 -2.66
N LEU A 33 4.89 6.52 -3.43
CA LEU A 33 4.63 5.18 -2.91
C LEU A 33 5.59 4.84 -1.78
N GLN A 34 6.86 5.20 -1.93
CA GLN A 34 7.85 4.99 -0.86
C GLN A 34 7.43 5.70 0.42
N ASN A 35 6.91 6.92 0.30
CA ASN A 35 6.43 7.67 1.46
C ASN A 35 5.28 6.95 2.14
N TYR A 36 4.38 6.36 1.36
CA TYR A 36 3.29 5.57 1.94
C TYR A 36 3.83 4.33 2.64
N GLU A 37 4.81 3.66 2.03
CA GLU A 37 5.34 2.40 2.60
C GLU A 37 6.16 2.63 3.86
N THR A 38 6.84 3.77 3.95
CA THR A 38 7.64 4.08 5.13
C THR A 38 6.84 4.77 6.23
N GLY A 39 5.59 5.13 5.94
CA GLY A 39 4.75 5.81 6.90
C GLY A 39 5.00 7.29 6.99
N LYS A 40 5.77 7.85 6.07
CA LYS A 40 6.04 9.29 6.06
C LYS A 40 4.77 10.07 5.75
N THR A 41 3.94 9.55 4.85
CA THR A 41 2.63 10.09 4.55
C THR A 41 1.63 8.95 4.53
N ILE A 42 0.36 9.29 4.75
CA ILE A 42 -0.71 8.30 4.76
C ILE A 42 -1.61 8.57 3.56
N PRO A 43 -1.93 7.54 2.76
CA PRO A 43 -2.81 7.74 1.60
C PRO A 43 -4.20 8.16 2.03
N ASP A 44 -4.84 8.98 1.20
CA ASP A 44 -6.21 9.39 1.47
C ASP A 44 -7.17 8.25 1.11
N TRP A 45 -8.47 8.49 1.36
CA TRP A 45 -9.49 7.46 1.18
C TRP A 45 -9.54 6.94 -0.25
N GLU A 46 -9.43 7.82 -1.23
CA GLU A 46 -9.45 7.42 -2.64
C GLU A 46 -8.27 6.52 -2.98
N MET A 47 -7.09 6.90 -2.49
CA MET A 47 -5.90 6.11 -2.74
C MET A 47 -5.97 4.75 -2.05
N VAL A 48 -6.53 4.70 -0.86
CA VAL A 48 -6.72 3.44 -0.15
C VAL A 48 -7.58 2.49 -0.97
N LYS A 49 -8.63 3.01 -1.58
CA LYS A 49 -9.51 2.19 -2.42
C LYS A 49 -8.77 1.67 -3.65
N ARG A 50 -7.93 2.50 -4.26
CA ARG A 50 -7.13 2.08 -5.40
C ARG A 50 -6.14 1.00 -5.01
N ILE A 51 -5.50 1.17 -3.87
CA ILE A 51 -4.55 0.18 -3.37
C ILE A 51 -5.25 -1.16 -3.17
N GLU A 52 -6.45 -1.13 -2.59
CA GLU A 52 -7.22 -2.34 -2.38
C GLU A 52 -7.48 -3.06 -3.70
N GLN A 53 -7.84 -2.31 -4.73
CA GLN A 53 -8.13 -2.89 -6.03
C GLN A 53 -6.87 -3.41 -6.72
N VAL A 54 -5.81 -2.62 -6.70
CA VAL A 54 -4.57 -2.96 -7.39
C VAL A 54 -3.89 -4.17 -6.73
N TYR A 55 -3.88 -4.18 -5.41
CA TYR A 55 -3.21 -5.26 -4.68
C TYR A 55 -4.12 -6.45 -4.43
N SER A 56 -5.41 -6.34 -4.74
CA SER A 56 -6.40 -7.39 -4.50
C SER A 56 -6.33 -7.89 -3.06
N PHE A 57 -6.26 -6.96 -2.12
CA PHE A 57 -6.14 -7.28 -0.71
C PHE A 57 -7.02 -6.31 0.09
N PRO A 58 -7.80 -6.81 1.06
CA PRO A 58 -8.71 -5.93 1.81
C PRO A 58 -7.93 -4.85 2.56
N ALA A 59 -8.33 -3.59 2.37
CA ALA A 59 -7.64 -2.47 2.99
C ALA A 59 -7.70 -2.53 4.52
N ASP A 60 -8.73 -3.16 5.06
CA ASP A 60 -8.88 -3.29 6.51
C ASP A 60 -7.73 -4.06 7.15
N PHE A 61 -7.02 -4.86 6.35
CA PHE A 61 -5.91 -5.68 6.85
C PHE A 61 -4.56 -5.15 6.43
N ILE A 62 -4.52 -3.94 5.86
CA ILE A 62 -3.27 -3.28 5.51
C ILE A 62 -2.97 -2.21 6.56
N ILE A 63 -1.75 -2.22 7.07
CA ILE A 63 -1.33 -1.24 8.07
C ILE A 63 -0.85 0.01 7.35
N PHE A 64 -1.57 1.11 7.53
CA PHE A 64 -1.22 2.40 6.94
C PHE A 64 -0.63 3.36 7.96
N ALA A 65 -0.50 2.94 9.20
CA ALA A 65 -0.06 3.82 10.25
C ALA A 65 1.38 4.25 10.04
N LYS A 66 1.69 5.47 10.49
CA LYS A 66 3.06 5.93 10.50
C LYS A 66 3.88 5.01 11.39
N CYS A 67 5.10 4.76 10.95
CA CYS A 67 6.04 4.06 11.76
C CYS A 67 6.46 4.99 12.89
N SER A 68 5.86 4.84 14.06
CA SER A 68 6.29 5.66 15.21
C SER A 68 7.44 4.94 15.87
N ALA A 69 8.45 5.70 16.11
CA ALA A 69 9.62 5.18 16.78
C ALA A 69 9.29 4.89 18.24
#